data_a6d9558d1a172e2e776f06f2ba0838cc
#
_entry.id   a6d9558d1a172e2e776f06f2ba0838cc
#
_cell.length_a   1.000
_cell.length_b   1.000
_cell.length_c   1.000
_cell.angle_alpha   90.00
_cell.angle_beta   90.00
_cell.angle_gamma   90.00
#
_symmetry.space_group_name_H-M   'P 1'
#
loop_
_entity.id
_entity.type
_entity.pdbx_description
1 polymer ?
#
loop_
_entity_poly.entity_id
_entity_poly.type
_entity_poly.pdbx_seq_one_letter_code
_entity_poly.pdbx_strand_id
1 'polypeptide(L)'
;NVKMEESDIILNEHHKEEFPPAHTAEHLLNQLMVRLFGCERSRNAHIERKKSKMTFVVDHKPTRQEEKEIETEMNRLIELDMPVTYEFVDRDHIPAEVKLDRLPDDASDTLRLVRIGDYDVCPCIGKHVRSTAQIGKFVLLGTNWDEHAHSLRIRFKIVQ
;
A
#
# COMPACT_ATOMS: atom_id res chain seq x y z
N ASN A 1 23.59 15.55 0.59
CA ASN A 1 23.37 15.54 0.13
C ASN A 1 23.37 15.74 -0.53
N VAL A 2 23.19 15.65 -0.67
CA VAL A 2 22.89 15.71 -1.20
C VAL A 2 22.91 15.93 -1.83
N LYS A 3 23.10 16.08 -1.95
CA LYS A 3 22.75 16.19 -2.61
C LYS A 3 22.40 16.18 -3.22
N MET A 4 21.99 16.19 -3.45
CA MET A 4 21.30 16.12 -3.86
C MET A 4 21.16 16.30 -4.49
N GLU A 5 21.22 16.42 -4.52
CA GLU A 5 20.74 16.64 -4.98
C GLU A 5 20.21 16.50 -5.74
N GLU A 6 20.33 16.45 -6.50
CA GLU A 6 19.58 16.25 -7.15
C GLU A 6 18.77 15.30 -7.33
N SER A 7 18.70 14.85 -8.05
CA SER A 7 17.79 13.81 -7.73
C SER A 7 17.18 14.12 -6.44
N ASP A 8 17.69 15.00 -5.88
CA ASP A 8 17.21 15.41 -4.62
C ASP A 8 15.88 16.04 -4.67
N ILE A 9 15.44 16.47 -5.82
CA ILE A 9 14.10 16.98 -5.95
C ILE A 9 13.09 15.93 -5.58
N ILE A 10 13.35 14.72 -6.00
CA ILE A 10 12.47 13.62 -5.67
C ILE A 10 12.49 13.36 -4.18
N LEU A 11 13.64 13.56 -3.57
CA LEU A 11 13.77 13.33 -2.16
C LEU A 11 12.93 14.26 -1.32
N ASN A 12 12.56 15.39 -1.86
CA ASN A 12 11.71 16.30 -1.14
C ASN A 12 10.37 15.70 -0.79
N GLU A 13 9.94 14.70 -1.53
CA GLU A 13 8.68 14.05 -1.23
C GLU A 13 8.79 13.13 -0.04
N HIS A 14 9.99 12.88 0.42
CA HIS A 14 10.23 11.94 1.51
C HIS A 14 10.76 12.62 2.74
N HIS A 15 10.22 13.80 3.04
CA HIS A 15 10.59 14.48 4.25
C HIS A 15 10.19 13.71 5.49
N LYS A 16 9.12 12.93 5.40
CA LYS A 16 8.70 12.13 6.52
C LYS A 16 9.57 10.90 6.64
N GLU A 17 9.83 10.49 7.87
CA GLU A 17 10.56 9.28 8.11
C GLU A 17 9.77 8.10 7.57
N GLU A 18 10.39 7.27 6.75
CA GLU A 18 9.74 6.09 6.24
C GLU A 18 9.62 5.05 7.35
N PHE A 19 8.51 4.34 7.33
CA PHE A 19 8.28 3.24 8.27
C PHE A 19 7.92 2.01 7.45
N PRO A 20 8.91 1.19 7.09
CA PRO A 20 8.70 0.05 6.19
C PRO A 20 7.56 -0.90 6.61
N PRO A 21 7.38 -1.23 7.90
CA PRO A 21 6.26 -2.11 8.25
C PRO A 21 4.90 -1.58 7.82
N ALA A 22 4.65 -0.29 8.01
CA ALA A 22 3.37 0.29 7.60
C ALA A 22 3.29 0.43 6.09
N HIS A 23 4.42 0.70 5.43
CA HIS A 23 4.42 0.82 3.98
C HIS A 23 4.10 -0.50 3.31
N THR A 24 4.65 -1.59 3.80
CA THR A 24 4.31 -2.91 3.27
C THR A 24 2.86 -3.25 3.59
N ALA A 25 2.36 -2.88 4.78
CA ALA A 25 0.96 -3.07 5.12
C ALA A 25 0.05 -2.30 4.16
N GLU A 26 0.47 -1.12 3.71
CA GLU A 26 -0.29 -0.36 2.72
C GLU A 26 -0.48 -1.16 1.44
N HIS A 27 0.57 -1.80 0.95
CA HIS A 27 0.48 -2.62 -0.26
C HIS A 27 -0.46 -3.80 -0.05
N LEU A 28 -0.38 -4.45 1.11
CA LEU A 28 -1.27 -5.57 1.41
C LEU A 28 -2.73 -5.11 1.47
N LEU A 29 -2.99 -4.00 2.14
CA LEU A 29 -4.36 -3.52 2.30
C LEU A 29 -4.95 -3.09 0.95
N ASN A 30 -4.15 -2.47 0.11
CA ASN A 30 -4.60 -2.13 -1.23
C ASN A 30 -5.10 -3.37 -1.98
N GLN A 31 -4.27 -4.42 -2.01
CA GLN A 31 -4.66 -5.63 -2.74
C GLN A 31 -5.85 -6.32 -2.09
N LEU A 32 -5.89 -6.34 -0.76
CA LEU A 32 -6.99 -6.97 -0.05
C LEU A 32 -8.32 -6.28 -0.38
N MET A 33 -8.32 -4.94 -0.38
CA MET A 33 -9.53 -4.21 -0.68
C MET A 33 -9.99 -4.45 -2.12
N VAL A 34 -9.05 -4.53 -3.05
CA VAL A 34 -9.40 -4.88 -4.43
C VAL A 34 -10.09 -6.24 -4.47
N ARG A 35 -9.57 -7.21 -3.75
CA ARG A 35 -10.13 -8.57 -3.74
C ARG A 35 -11.46 -8.68 -3.01
N LEU A 36 -11.61 -8.00 -1.88
CA LEU A 36 -12.82 -8.12 -1.07
C LEU A 36 -13.97 -7.27 -1.60
N PHE A 37 -13.67 -6.08 -2.11
CA PHE A 37 -14.70 -5.12 -2.47
C PHE A 37 -14.75 -4.82 -3.97
N GLY A 38 -13.84 -5.35 -4.76
CA GLY A 38 -13.83 -5.09 -6.19
C GLY A 38 -13.53 -3.64 -6.53
N CYS A 39 -12.92 -2.91 -5.61
CA CYS A 39 -12.61 -1.50 -5.80
C CYS A 39 -11.19 -1.32 -6.35
N GLU A 40 -10.86 -0.08 -6.68
CA GLU A 40 -9.50 0.26 -7.07
C GLU A 40 -8.63 0.46 -5.85
N ARG A 41 -7.32 0.44 -6.06
CA ARG A 41 -6.37 0.75 -5.00
C ARG A 41 -6.57 2.19 -4.53
N SER A 42 -6.18 2.45 -3.30
CA SER A 42 -6.32 3.77 -2.70
C SER A 42 -5.52 4.81 -3.47
N ARG A 43 -6.12 5.97 -3.70
CA ARG A 43 -5.43 7.12 -4.30
C ARG A 43 -5.09 8.18 -3.27
N ASN A 44 -5.45 7.94 -2.00
CA ASN A 44 -5.22 8.90 -0.94
C ASN A 44 -4.82 8.13 0.31
N ALA A 45 -3.52 8.11 0.58
CA ALA A 45 -2.97 7.38 1.69
C ALA A 45 -1.97 8.24 2.45
N HIS A 46 -2.03 8.15 3.78
CA HIS A 46 -1.06 8.79 4.66
C HIS A 46 -0.50 7.71 5.56
N ILE A 47 0.73 7.32 5.29
CA ILE A 47 1.35 6.18 5.95
C ILE A 47 2.41 6.71 6.91
N GLU A 48 2.21 6.51 8.21
CA GLU A 48 3.11 7.02 9.23
C GLU A 48 3.34 5.98 10.31
N ARG A 49 4.35 6.23 11.12
CA ARG A 49 4.75 5.27 12.16
C ARG A 49 3.66 5.04 13.20
N LYS A 50 3.03 6.10 13.69
CA LYS A 50 2.07 5.95 14.78
C LYS A 50 0.72 5.45 14.31
N LYS A 51 0.24 5.99 13.22
CA LYS A 51 -1.02 5.55 12.64
C LYS A 51 -1.07 5.98 11.19
N SER A 52 -1.84 5.23 10.42
CA SER A 52 -1.96 5.47 8.99
C SER A 52 -3.42 5.52 8.60
N LYS A 53 -3.70 6.12 7.45
CA LYS A 53 -5.05 6.16 6.92
C LYS A 53 -5.01 6.03 5.41
N MET A 54 -6.00 5.31 4.88
CA MET A 54 -6.15 5.11 3.44
C MET A 54 -7.63 5.24 3.10
N THR A 55 -7.90 5.85 1.96
CA THR A 55 -9.28 6.07 1.50
C THR A 55 -9.53 5.26 0.24
N PHE A 56 -10.65 4.53 0.24
CA PHE A 56 -11.07 3.69 -0.88
C PHE A 56 -12.47 4.11 -1.32
N VAL A 57 -12.77 3.95 -2.61
CA VAL A 57 -14.13 4.16 -3.12
C VAL A 57 -14.76 2.79 -3.29
N VAL A 58 -15.81 2.53 -2.51
CA VAL A 58 -16.47 1.22 -2.49
C VAL A 58 -17.97 1.40 -2.71
N ASP A 59 -18.65 0.33 -3.11
CA ASP A 59 -20.05 0.45 -3.52
C ASP A 59 -21.03 0.49 -2.35
N HIS A 60 -20.59 0.19 -1.13
CA HIS A 60 -21.45 0.24 0.04
C HIS A 60 -20.63 0.47 1.30
N LYS A 61 -21.30 0.98 2.33
CA LYS A 61 -20.67 1.13 3.64
C LYS A 61 -20.43 -0.26 4.24
N PRO A 62 -19.18 -0.60 4.58
CA PRO A 62 -18.90 -1.90 5.15
C PRO A 62 -19.64 -2.15 6.45
N THR A 63 -20.05 -3.38 6.65
CA THR A 63 -20.63 -3.81 7.92
C THR A 63 -19.53 -4.04 8.93
N ARG A 64 -19.92 -4.19 10.20
CA ARG A 64 -18.95 -4.54 11.24
C ARG A 64 -18.25 -5.87 10.94
N GLN A 65 -18.99 -6.81 10.39
CA GLN A 65 -18.41 -8.11 10.04
C GLN A 65 -17.37 -7.95 8.94
N GLU A 66 -17.65 -7.10 7.95
CA GLU A 66 -16.69 -6.84 6.89
C GLU A 66 -15.45 -6.14 7.41
N GLU A 67 -15.60 -5.19 8.35
CA GLU A 67 -14.45 -4.53 8.95
C GLU A 67 -13.59 -5.53 9.72
N LYS A 68 -14.23 -6.42 10.45
CA LYS A 68 -13.50 -7.45 11.21
C LYS A 68 -12.78 -8.39 10.25
N GLU A 69 -13.38 -8.69 9.12
CA GLU A 69 -12.76 -9.54 8.11
C GLU A 69 -11.50 -8.88 7.54
N ILE A 70 -11.53 -7.58 7.34
CA ILE A 70 -10.34 -6.85 6.86
C ILE A 70 -9.20 -7.05 7.85
N GLU A 71 -9.46 -6.82 9.13
CA GLU A 71 -8.41 -6.94 10.14
C GLU A 71 -7.89 -8.38 10.26
N THR A 72 -8.80 -9.32 10.28
CA THR A 72 -8.43 -10.74 10.40
C THR A 72 -7.60 -11.17 9.20
N GLU A 73 -8.02 -10.78 8.01
CA GLU A 73 -7.34 -11.19 6.79
C GLU A 73 -5.97 -10.53 6.66
N MET A 74 -5.87 -9.25 7.05
CA MET A 74 -4.57 -8.58 7.04
C MET A 74 -3.57 -9.33 7.92
N ASN A 75 -4.01 -9.74 9.12
CA ASN A 75 -3.10 -10.45 10.01
C ASN A 75 -2.79 -11.87 9.51
N ARG A 76 -3.74 -12.51 8.84
CA ARG A 76 -3.47 -13.80 8.22
C ARG A 76 -2.38 -13.67 7.14
N LEU A 77 -2.48 -12.63 6.31
CA LEU A 77 -1.49 -12.38 5.26
C LEU A 77 -0.11 -12.09 5.86
N ILE A 78 -0.08 -11.32 6.93
CA ILE A 78 1.18 -11.03 7.62
C ILE A 78 1.80 -12.33 8.12
N GLU A 79 1.02 -13.21 8.70
CA GLU A 79 1.53 -14.46 9.27
C GLU A 79 1.98 -15.46 8.22
N LEU A 80 1.54 -15.31 6.98
CA LEU A 80 2.04 -16.16 5.88
C LEU A 80 3.51 -15.93 5.60
N ASP A 81 4.07 -14.83 6.09
CA ASP A 81 5.48 -14.49 5.95
C ASP A 81 5.95 -14.54 4.50
N MET A 82 5.19 -13.90 3.63
CA MET A 82 5.52 -13.86 2.21
C MET A 82 6.73 -12.97 1.95
N PRO A 83 7.63 -13.38 1.04
CA PRO A 83 8.80 -12.56 0.74
C PRO A 83 8.39 -11.29 0.00
N VAL A 84 9.10 -10.20 0.30
CA VAL A 84 8.95 -8.94 -0.41
C VAL A 84 10.18 -8.76 -1.27
N THR A 85 9.99 -8.74 -2.58
CA THR A 85 11.10 -8.71 -3.53
C THR A 85 10.95 -7.56 -4.51
N TYR A 86 12.06 -7.22 -5.16
CA TYR A 86 12.10 -6.10 -6.08
C TYR A 86 12.59 -6.58 -7.44
N GLU A 87 12.01 -6.01 -8.49
CA GLU A 87 12.52 -6.25 -9.82
C GLU A 87 12.43 -4.95 -10.62
N PHE A 88 13.39 -4.77 -11.53
CA PHE A 88 13.38 -3.62 -12.40
C PHE A 88 12.95 -4.07 -13.77
N VAL A 89 11.96 -3.38 -14.34
CA VAL A 89 11.42 -3.74 -15.63
C VAL A 89 11.36 -2.49 -16.51
N ASP A 90 11.50 -2.68 -17.82
CA ASP A 90 11.29 -1.60 -18.76
C ASP A 90 9.80 -1.32 -18.88
N ARG A 91 9.48 -0.06 -19.13
CA ARG A 91 8.09 0.34 -19.30
C ARG A 91 7.38 -0.49 -20.36
N ASP A 92 8.11 -0.95 -21.37
CA ASP A 92 7.53 -1.74 -22.45
C ASP A 92 7.29 -3.20 -22.09
N HIS A 93 7.76 -3.65 -20.93
CA HIS A 93 7.68 -5.05 -20.52
C HIS A 93 7.00 -5.21 -19.17
N ILE A 94 6.02 -4.35 -18.89
CA ILE A 94 5.35 -4.37 -17.60
C ILE A 94 4.33 -5.50 -17.57
N PRO A 95 4.29 -6.29 -16.46
CA PRO A 95 3.30 -7.35 -16.34
C PRO A 95 1.88 -6.81 -16.43
N ALA A 96 0.99 -7.63 -16.99
CA ALA A 96 -0.39 -7.21 -17.24
C ALA A 96 -1.14 -6.86 -15.95
N GLU A 97 -0.76 -7.46 -14.83
CA GLU A 97 -1.43 -7.22 -13.56
C GLU A 97 -1.08 -5.86 -12.95
N VAL A 98 -0.08 -5.16 -13.49
CA VAL A 98 0.35 -3.87 -12.97
C VAL A 98 -0.48 -2.76 -13.61
N LYS A 99 -1.05 -1.89 -12.76
CA LYS A 99 -1.83 -0.74 -13.24
C LYS A 99 -0.91 0.43 -13.52
N LEU A 100 -0.99 0.96 -14.75
CA LEU A 100 -0.15 2.06 -15.18
C LEU A 100 -0.81 3.43 -15.06
N ASP A 101 -2.12 3.46 -14.89
CA ASP A 101 -2.85 4.72 -14.85
C ASP A 101 -2.49 5.61 -13.68
N ARG A 102 -1.75 5.09 -12.72
CA ARG A 102 -1.32 5.85 -11.55
C ARG A 102 0.11 6.34 -11.63
N LEU A 103 0.80 6.04 -12.71
CA LEU A 103 2.17 6.49 -12.89
C LEU A 103 2.19 7.89 -13.48
N PRO A 104 3.11 8.75 -13.02
CA PRO A 104 3.29 10.06 -13.66
C PRO A 104 3.71 9.89 -15.11
N ASP A 105 3.32 10.84 -15.96
CA ASP A 105 3.70 10.81 -17.36
C ASP A 105 5.21 10.88 -17.55
N ASP A 106 5.89 11.52 -16.60
CA ASP A 106 7.34 11.67 -16.65
C ASP A 106 8.07 10.58 -15.88
N ALA A 107 7.38 9.50 -15.52
CA ALA A 107 8.04 8.38 -14.86
C ALA A 107 9.13 7.83 -15.79
N SER A 108 10.21 7.33 -15.19
CA SER A 108 11.33 6.82 -15.96
C SER A 108 10.92 5.61 -16.80
N ASP A 109 11.74 5.30 -17.80
CA ASP A 109 11.49 4.15 -18.66
C ASP A 109 11.70 2.83 -17.90
N THR A 110 12.43 2.86 -16.80
CA THR A 110 12.64 1.70 -15.97
C THR A 110 11.86 1.86 -14.67
N LEU A 111 11.06 0.90 -14.35
CA LEU A 111 10.24 0.89 -13.12
C LEU A 111 10.75 -0.16 -12.16
N ARG A 112 10.70 0.16 -10.86
CA ARG A 112 10.94 -0.84 -9.83
C ARG A 112 9.60 -1.38 -9.38
N LEU A 113 9.41 -2.68 -9.51
CA LEU A 113 8.22 -3.36 -9.03
C LEU A 113 8.51 -3.99 -7.68
N VAL A 114 7.57 -3.87 -6.75
CA VAL A 114 7.63 -4.53 -5.45
C VAL A 114 6.62 -5.65 -5.46
N ARG A 115 7.09 -6.87 -5.22
CA ARG A 115 6.24 -8.05 -5.15
C ARG A 115 6.14 -8.54 -3.73
N ILE A 116 4.94 -8.92 -3.34
CA ILE A 116 4.71 -9.57 -2.04
C ILE A 116 4.20 -10.96 -2.36
N GLY A 117 5.10 -11.94 -2.36
CA GLY A 117 4.77 -13.30 -2.77
C GLY A 117 4.06 -13.32 -4.10
N ASP A 118 3.00 -14.11 -4.19
CA ASP A 118 2.12 -14.14 -5.35
C ASP A 118 0.88 -13.27 -5.12
N TYR A 119 0.87 -12.48 -4.04
CA TYR A 119 -0.32 -11.77 -3.63
C TYR A 119 -0.46 -10.40 -4.28
N ASP A 120 0.63 -9.65 -4.40
CA ASP A 120 0.59 -8.28 -4.90
C ASP A 120 1.83 -7.93 -5.70
N VAL A 121 1.68 -7.07 -6.68
CA VAL A 121 2.80 -6.47 -7.39
C VAL A 121 2.42 -5.03 -7.72
N CYS A 122 3.35 -4.10 -7.46
CA CYS A 122 3.04 -2.68 -7.58
C CYS A 122 4.31 -1.88 -7.82
N PRO A 123 4.31 -0.91 -8.74
CA PRO A 123 5.44 0.01 -8.86
C PRO A 123 5.57 0.83 -7.59
N CYS A 124 6.77 0.90 -7.03
CA CYS A 124 6.99 1.65 -5.81
C CYS A 124 8.48 1.83 -5.57
N ILE A 125 8.87 3.02 -5.08
CA ILE A 125 10.27 3.32 -4.82
C ILE A 125 10.61 3.40 -3.32
N GLY A 126 9.63 3.22 -2.44
CA GLY A 126 9.86 3.32 -1.00
C GLY A 126 10.47 2.05 -0.41
N LYS A 127 10.77 2.13 0.87
CA LYS A 127 11.38 1.00 1.59
C LYS A 127 10.31 0.08 2.15
N HIS A 128 10.62 -1.21 2.13
CA HIS A 128 9.72 -2.26 2.61
C HIS A 128 10.44 -3.20 3.55
N VAL A 129 9.66 -3.98 4.31
CA VAL A 129 10.22 -5.09 5.08
C VAL A 129 10.60 -6.22 4.13
N ARG A 130 11.44 -7.14 4.60
CA ARG A 130 11.89 -8.26 3.77
C ARG A 130 10.82 -9.33 3.58
N SER A 131 9.96 -9.49 4.58
CA SER A 131 8.87 -10.46 4.51
C SER A 131 7.72 -9.96 5.36
N THR A 132 6.53 -10.44 5.07
CA THR A 132 5.34 -9.87 5.69
C THR A 132 5.29 -10.07 7.20
N ALA A 133 5.89 -11.14 7.73
CA ALA A 133 5.91 -11.32 9.18
C ALA A 133 6.61 -10.18 9.90
N GLN A 134 7.54 -9.50 9.23
CA GLN A 134 8.26 -8.37 9.82
C GLN A 134 7.41 -7.11 9.96
N ILE A 135 6.20 -7.11 9.39
CA ILE A 135 5.26 -6.01 9.60
C ILE A 135 4.88 -5.93 11.07
N GLY A 136 4.63 -7.07 11.70
CA GLY A 136 4.11 -7.13 13.03
C GLY A 136 2.61 -7.40 12.99
N LYS A 137 1.82 -6.62 13.73
CA LYS A 137 0.39 -6.84 13.80
C LYS A 137 -0.36 -5.63 13.25
N PHE A 138 -1.36 -5.89 12.42
CA PHE A 138 -2.25 -4.85 11.89
C PHE A 138 -3.41 -4.67 12.87
N VAL A 139 -3.65 -3.43 13.27
CA VAL A 139 -4.77 -3.09 14.16
C VAL A 139 -5.65 -2.06 13.45
N LEU A 140 -6.88 -2.43 13.21
CA LEU A 140 -7.86 -1.53 12.61
C LEU A 140 -8.35 -0.60 13.71
N LEU A 141 -8.06 0.71 13.56
CA LEU A 141 -8.45 1.69 14.57
C LEU A 141 -9.88 2.17 14.37
N GLY A 142 -10.35 2.20 13.14
CA GLY A 142 -11.70 2.63 12.85
C GLY A 142 -11.85 3.02 11.39
N THR A 143 -13.08 3.32 11.03
CA THR A 143 -13.41 3.73 9.66
C THR A 143 -14.27 4.97 9.68
N ASN A 144 -14.29 5.68 8.56
CA ASN A 144 -15.18 6.80 8.33
C ASN A 144 -15.81 6.61 6.96
N TRP A 145 -17.10 6.86 6.87
CA TRP A 145 -17.86 6.65 5.63
C TRP A 145 -18.44 7.98 5.14
N ASP A 146 -18.28 8.23 3.84
CA ASP A 146 -18.87 9.39 3.17
C ASP A 146 -19.88 8.85 2.15
N GLU A 147 -21.17 9.03 2.45
CA GLU A 147 -22.24 8.49 1.64
C GLU A 147 -22.28 9.12 0.24
N HIS A 148 -21.96 10.39 0.12
CA HIS A 148 -21.98 11.06 -1.18
C HIS A 148 -20.89 10.55 -2.10
N ALA A 149 -19.68 10.43 -1.57
CA ALA A 149 -18.52 10.03 -2.35
C ALA A 149 -18.35 8.51 -2.41
N HIS A 150 -19.16 7.76 -1.64
CA HIS A 150 -18.95 6.33 -1.46
C HIS A 150 -17.51 6.05 -1.06
N SER A 151 -16.95 6.91 -0.23
CA SER A 151 -15.56 6.73 0.19
C SER A 151 -15.48 6.22 1.61
N LEU A 152 -14.58 5.27 1.78
CA LEU A 152 -14.30 4.63 3.06
C LEU A 152 -12.88 4.98 3.46
N ARG A 153 -12.72 5.66 4.58
CA ARG A 153 -11.40 5.90 5.14
C ARG A 153 -11.14 4.84 6.19
N ILE A 154 -10.05 4.12 6.03
CA ILE A 154 -9.61 3.11 6.99
C ILE A 154 -8.43 3.68 7.75
N ARG A 155 -8.52 3.69 9.09
CA ARG A 155 -7.43 4.12 9.95
C ARG A 155 -6.87 2.89 10.65
N PHE A 156 -5.55 2.75 10.61
CA PHE A 156 -4.92 1.57 11.20
C PHE A 156 -3.58 1.93 11.81
N LYS A 157 -3.05 1.04 12.61
CA LYS A 157 -1.68 1.14 13.11
C LYS A 157 -1.02 -0.22 13.05
N ILE A 158 0.31 -0.20 13.12
CA ILE A 158 1.11 -1.42 13.14
C ILE A 158 1.74 -1.54 14.51
N VAL A 159 1.60 -2.70 15.12
CA VAL A 159 2.19 -3.02 16.42
C VAL A 159 3.27 -4.05 16.19
N GLN A 160 4.48 -3.70 16.60
CA GLN A 160 5.62 -4.59 16.38
C GLN A 160 5.82 -5.56 17.52
#